data_528ff7122fa7f66365f90ac5d0714b8d
#
_entry.id   528ff7122fa7f66365f90ac5d0714b8d
#
_cell.length_a   1.000
_cell.length_b   1.000
_cell.length_c   1.000
_cell.angle_alpha   90.00
_cell.angle_beta   90.00
_cell.angle_gamma   90.00
#
_symmetry.space_group_name_H-M   'P 1'
#
loop_
_entity.id
_entity.type
_entity.pdbx_description
1 polymer ?
#
loop_
_entity_poly.entity_id
_entity_poly.type
_entity_poly.pdbx_seq_one_letter_code
_entity_poly.pdbx_strand_id
1 'polypeptide(L)'
;MKDFKDTRIVNNFYQTSSFFPMPTTLIGTLDESNETSFGAYSLVFPYYVGYRNYFAVLLHCRNSSNTCKHLLKNGKCSINFMPDDKKYFHGIVQLGFPGDTPEEKRKLNIFTPIDGLRQEENKEEKYPKILKEAFQVFECTWDNKLDNAQNDEFKEEYNEPYHDFNGITSKHGAHFILKVDKILLKEKYHNAILNGVTRYNFPPVPANFGFRDSMHFFETQFSRPLMEDVPKKEVELSSVRYAADRVDDKVKFTDEAIKPLVKVPRVFLGLVLKGCVKWAKEHNITLITEKEMEIINDERKKNKGKIFKNKNFIFPIVALCGIILSFIAYKLFK
;
A
#
# COMPACT_ATOMS: atom_id res chain seq x y z
N MET A 1 -4.18 -37.97 14.45
CA MET A 1 -3.07 -37.00 14.33
C MET A 1 -1.71 -37.68 14.11
N LYS A 2 -1.61 -38.63 13.15
CA LYS A 2 -0.36 -39.37 12.89
C LYS A 2 0.75 -38.48 12.29
N ASP A 3 0.40 -37.41 11.62
CA ASP A 3 1.32 -36.59 10.79
C ASP A 3 1.82 -35.32 11.50
N PHE A 4 1.23 -34.98 12.65
CA PHE A 4 1.62 -33.80 13.43
C PHE A 4 2.34 -34.21 14.71
N LYS A 5 3.42 -33.51 15.03
CA LYS A 5 4.15 -33.64 16.29
C LYS A 5 4.18 -32.31 17.01
N ASP A 6 4.00 -32.37 18.31
CA ASP A 6 4.16 -31.16 19.15
C ASP A 6 5.63 -30.76 19.24
N THR A 7 5.87 -29.45 19.26
CA THR A 7 7.20 -28.87 19.35
C THR A 7 7.26 -27.91 20.52
N ARG A 8 8.22 -28.07 21.39
CA ARG A 8 8.38 -27.23 22.58
C ARG A 8 8.50 -25.75 22.20
N ILE A 9 7.57 -24.90 22.70
CA ILE A 9 7.45 -23.50 22.30
C ILE A 9 8.72 -22.71 22.63
N VAL A 10 9.25 -22.81 23.84
CA VAL A 10 10.36 -21.98 24.33
C VAL A 10 11.58 -22.00 23.43
N ASN A 11 11.92 -23.18 22.88
CA ASN A 11 13.14 -23.36 22.08
C ASN A 11 12.88 -23.25 20.57
N ASN A 12 11.63 -23.33 20.16
CA ASN A 12 11.29 -23.55 18.74
C ASN A 12 10.37 -22.48 18.14
N PHE A 13 9.85 -21.56 18.96
CA PHE A 13 8.92 -20.54 18.45
C PHE A 13 9.47 -19.77 17.25
N TYR A 14 10.70 -19.27 17.33
CA TYR A 14 11.30 -18.53 16.22
C TYR A 14 11.67 -19.42 15.03
N GLN A 15 12.06 -20.65 15.25
CA GLN A 15 12.35 -21.59 14.17
C GLN A 15 11.08 -21.96 13.40
N THR A 16 9.99 -22.24 14.10
CA THR A 16 8.71 -22.54 13.46
C THR A 16 8.10 -21.29 12.81
N SER A 17 8.22 -20.10 13.43
CA SER A 17 7.81 -18.86 12.82
C SER A 17 8.65 -18.51 11.58
N SER A 18 9.76 -19.21 11.32
CA SER A 18 10.55 -19.05 10.08
C SER A 18 9.79 -19.40 8.82
N PHE A 19 8.75 -20.21 8.92
CA PHE A 19 7.87 -20.52 7.79
C PHE A 19 6.83 -19.44 7.53
N PHE A 20 6.85 -18.36 8.31
CA PHE A 20 6.01 -17.18 8.14
C PHE A 20 6.83 -16.05 7.46
N PRO A 21 6.64 -15.81 6.16
CA PRO A 21 7.39 -14.79 5.44
C PRO A 21 6.97 -13.38 5.87
N MET A 22 7.93 -12.47 5.91
CA MET A 22 7.75 -11.09 6.33
C MET A 22 8.33 -10.14 5.27
N PRO A 23 7.94 -8.86 5.25
CA PRO A 23 8.51 -7.90 4.32
C PRO A 23 9.98 -7.62 4.62
N THR A 24 10.75 -7.31 3.59
CA THR A 24 12.13 -6.82 3.72
C THR A 24 12.10 -5.31 3.69
N THR A 25 12.28 -4.67 4.86
CA THR A 25 12.24 -3.22 4.99
C THR A 25 13.49 -2.65 5.65
N LEU A 26 13.86 -1.43 5.22
CA LEU A 26 14.86 -0.60 5.89
C LEU A 26 14.16 0.62 6.49
N ILE A 27 14.22 0.75 7.82
CA ILE A 27 13.61 1.86 8.56
C ILE A 27 14.65 2.96 8.74
N GLY A 28 14.39 4.13 8.14
CA GLY A 28 15.17 5.33 8.33
C GLY A 28 14.64 6.16 9.49
N THR A 29 15.50 6.55 10.42
CA THR A 29 15.15 7.41 11.57
C THR A 29 16.22 8.46 11.78
N LEU A 30 15.87 9.60 12.38
CA LEU A 30 16.84 10.65 12.72
C LEU A 30 17.53 10.34 14.04
N ASP A 31 18.85 10.35 14.04
CA ASP A 31 19.66 10.23 15.25
C ASP A 31 19.76 11.56 16.04
N GLU A 32 20.64 11.61 17.03
CA GLU A 32 20.82 12.79 17.86
C GLU A 32 21.40 14.00 17.11
N SER A 33 22.13 13.75 16.03
CA SER A 33 22.68 14.78 15.16
C SER A 33 21.76 15.19 14.01
N ASN A 34 20.51 14.69 14.01
CA ASN A 34 19.54 14.85 12.93
C ASN A 34 19.98 14.24 11.58
N GLU A 35 20.89 13.27 11.64
CA GLU A 35 21.29 12.49 10.48
C GLU A 35 20.49 11.20 10.39
N THR A 36 20.16 10.76 9.16
CA THR A 36 19.39 9.55 8.99
C THR A 36 20.26 8.31 9.15
N SER A 37 19.82 7.42 10.03
CA SER A 37 20.36 6.07 10.18
C SER A 37 19.31 5.03 9.78
N PHE A 38 19.73 3.96 9.09
CA PHE A 38 18.84 2.89 8.62
C PHE A 38 19.08 1.60 9.40
N GLY A 39 17.99 0.89 9.71
CA GLY A 39 18.00 -0.44 10.29
C GLY A 39 17.06 -1.37 9.55
N ALA A 40 17.47 -2.65 9.39
CA ALA A 40 16.62 -3.65 8.73
C ALA A 40 15.59 -4.24 9.71
N TYR A 41 14.35 -4.29 9.29
CA TYR A 41 13.23 -4.83 10.04
C TYR A 41 12.31 -5.64 9.14
N SER A 42 11.80 -6.73 9.70
CA SER A 42 10.78 -7.58 9.07
C SER A 42 9.45 -7.57 9.83
N LEU A 43 9.45 -7.11 11.09
CA LEU A 43 8.24 -7.04 11.91
C LEU A 43 7.53 -5.69 11.69
N VAL A 44 7.05 -5.50 10.47
CA VAL A 44 6.28 -4.33 10.02
C VAL A 44 4.99 -4.82 9.41
N PHE A 45 3.86 -4.49 10.03
CA PHE A 45 2.55 -5.01 9.63
C PHE A 45 1.54 -3.88 9.49
N PRO A 46 0.59 -3.96 8.52
CA PRO A 46 -0.59 -3.13 8.57
C PRO A 46 -1.29 -3.34 9.92
N TYR A 47 -1.51 -2.27 10.66
CA TYR A 47 -2.12 -2.34 11.98
C TYR A 47 -3.55 -1.82 11.97
N TYR A 48 -3.73 -0.65 11.40
CA TYR A 48 -5.02 -0.03 11.33
C TYR A 48 -5.25 0.59 9.95
N VAL A 49 -6.41 0.33 9.42
CA VAL A 49 -6.89 0.91 8.17
C VAL A 49 -8.18 1.65 8.50
N GLY A 50 -8.06 2.93 8.81
CA GLY A 50 -9.19 3.81 9.00
C GLY A 50 -10.02 3.91 7.74
N TYR A 51 -11.30 4.21 7.90
CA TYR A 51 -12.22 4.21 6.79
C TYR A 51 -11.90 5.28 5.73
N ARG A 52 -11.34 6.43 6.13
CA ARG A 52 -11.07 7.54 5.19
C ARG A 52 -9.74 8.24 5.37
N ASN A 53 -9.31 8.46 6.60
CA ASN A 53 -8.28 9.46 6.89
C ASN A 53 -7.09 8.94 7.70
N TYR A 54 -7.14 7.70 8.16
CA TYR A 54 -6.12 7.17 9.05
C TYR A 54 -5.68 5.77 8.65
N PHE A 55 -4.40 5.63 8.38
CA PHE A 55 -3.76 4.36 8.05
C PHE A 55 -2.48 4.24 8.86
N ALA A 56 -2.28 3.12 9.49
CA ALA A 56 -1.13 2.90 10.34
C ALA A 56 -0.46 1.55 10.06
N VAL A 57 0.83 1.51 10.39
CA VAL A 57 1.66 0.30 10.40
C VAL A 57 2.17 0.10 11.80
N LEU A 58 2.16 -1.14 12.27
CA LEU A 58 2.80 -1.53 13.51
C LEU A 58 4.25 -1.93 13.22
N LEU A 59 5.18 -1.26 13.86
CA LEU A 59 6.58 -1.66 13.92
C LEU A 59 6.87 -2.27 15.28
N HIS A 60 7.36 -3.51 15.29
CA HIS A 60 7.92 -4.10 16.49
C HIS A 60 9.46 -4.09 16.43
N CYS A 61 10.10 -3.63 17.48
CA CYS A 61 11.56 -3.60 17.58
C CYS A 61 12.04 -3.83 19.02
N ARG A 62 13.34 -4.10 19.15
CA ARG A 62 13.96 -4.13 20.50
C ARG A 62 14.02 -2.73 21.06
N ASN A 63 13.69 -2.58 22.35
CA ASN A 63 13.76 -1.27 23.04
C ASN A 63 15.19 -0.69 23.11
N SER A 64 16.23 -1.54 23.01
CA SER A 64 17.62 -1.13 22.96
C SER A 64 18.10 -0.71 21.56
N SER A 65 17.29 -0.90 20.50
CA SER A 65 17.69 -0.56 19.12
C SER A 65 17.80 0.95 18.90
N ASN A 66 18.66 1.36 17.97
CA ASN A 66 18.77 2.76 17.55
C ASN A 66 17.40 3.28 17.05
N THR A 67 16.69 2.50 16.26
CA THR A 67 15.36 2.86 15.74
C THR A 67 14.38 3.17 16.87
N CYS A 68 14.34 2.35 17.93
CA CYS A 68 13.47 2.61 19.09
C CYS A 68 13.84 3.94 19.76
N LYS A 69 15.11 4.15 20.06
CA LYS A 69 15.59 5.37 20.72
C LYS A 69 15.26 6.62 19.89
N HIS A 70 15.49 6.54 18.58
CA HIS A 70 15.22 7.66 17.67
C HIS A 70 13.72 7.95 17.52
N LEU A 71 12.88 6.92 17.44
CA LEU A 71 11.43 7.10 17.38
C LEU A 71 10.87 7.72 18.66
N LEU A 72 11.33 7.27 19.83
CA LEU A 72 10.93 7.87 21.11
C LEU A 72 11.30 9.35 21.20
N LYS A 73 12.40 9.77 20.55
CA LYS A 73 12.87 11.15 20.57
C LYS A 73 12.20 12.02 19.51
N ASN A 74 12.15 11.55 18.27
CA ASN A 74 11.82 12.37 17.10
C ASN A 74 10.46 12.03 16.48
N GLY A 75 9.90 10.87 16.78
CA GLY A 75 8.59 10.44 16.33
C GLY A 75 8.43 10.25 14.81
N LYS A 76 9.50 10.26 14.03
CA LYS A 76 9.44 10.23 12.56
C LYS A 76 10.27 9.10 11.98
N CYS A 77 9.76 8.46 10.95
CA CYS A 77 10.53 7.46 10.20
C CYS A 77 10.13 7.39 8.72
N SER A 78 11.01 6.77 7.95
CA SER A 78 10.73 6.27 6.60
C SER A 78 10.79 4.75 6.58
N ILE A 79 9.80 4.08 6.02
CA ILE A 79 9.79 2.63 5.83
C ILE A 79 10.06 2.36 4.37
N ASN A 80 11.25 1.87 4.07
CA ASN A 80 11.70 1.63 2.71
C ASN A 80 11.58 0.14 2.37
N PHE A 81 10.69 -0.21 1.45
CA PHE A 81 10.49 -1.58 0.98
C PHE A 81 11.50 -1.89 -0.13
N MET A 82 12.40 -2.81 0.18
CA MET A 82 13.53 -3.11 -0.69
C MET A 82 13.14 -4.11 -1.78
N PRO A 83 13.67 -3.94 -3.01
CA PRO A 83 13.37 -4.86 -4.10
C PRO A 83 14.12 -6.17 -3.95
N ASP A 84 13.57 -7.22 -4.55
CA ASP A 84 14.18 -8.53 -4.74
C ASP A 84 15.37 -8.45 -5.72
N ASP A 85 16.50 -7.99 -5.21
CA ASP A 85 17.75 -7.94 -5.96
C ASP A 85 18.89 -8.42 -5.05
N LYS A 86 19.51 -9.55 -5.42
CA LYS A 86 20.56 -10.21 -4.66
C LYS A 86 21.70 -9.28 -4.25
N LYS A 87 22.00 -8.25 -5.07
CA LYS A 87 23.05 -7.27 -4.76
C LYS A 87 22.81 -6.48 -3.49
N TYR A 88 21.54 -6.36 -3.06
CA TYR A 88 21.16 -5.60 -1.86
C TYR A 88 21.11 -6.43 -0.58
N PHE A 89 20.98 -7.76 -0.68
CA PHE A 89 20.77 -8.63 0.49
C PHE A 89 21.90 -8.51 1.50
N HIS A 90 23.14 -8.52 1.06
CA HIS A 90 24.28 -8.34 1.98
C HIS A 90 24.18 -7.02 2.76
N GLY A 91 23.89 -5.91 2.10
CA GLY A 91 23.75 -4.59 2.74
C GLY A 91 22.56 -4.54 3.71
N ILE A 92 21.42 -5.18 3.37
CA ILE A 92 20.27 -5.29 4.26
C ILE A 92 20.65 -6.04 5.53
N VAL A 93 21.34 -7.18 5.41
CA VAL A 93 21.79 -8.00 6.54
C VAL A 93 22.74 -7.22 7.43
N GLN A 94 23.71 -6.49 6.86
CA GLN A 94 24.64 -5.66 7.61
C GLN A 94 23.92 -4.58 8.45
N LEU A 95 22.92 -3.92 7.86
CA LEU A 95 22.12 -2.93 8.58
C LEU A 95 21.19 -3.54 9.65
N GLY A 96 20.91 -4.83 9.55
CA GLY A 96 20.08 -5.57 10.52
C GLY A 96 20.84 -6.04 11.77
N PHE A 97 22.17 -6.06 11.75
CA PHE A 97 22.96 -6.52 12.89
C PHE A 97 22.78 -5.59 14.10
N PRO A 98 22.54 -6.14 15.31
CA PRO A 98 22.44 -5.33 16.52
C PRO A 98 23.83 -4.85 17.01
N GLY A 99 23.84 -3.76 17.75
CA GLY A 99 25.02 -3.28 18.49
C GLY A 99 25.83 -2.20 17.80
N ASP A 100 25.65 -1.96 16.50
CA ASP A 100 26.36 -0.88 15.81
C ASP A 100 25.76 0.49 16.15
N THR A 101 26.62 1.51 16.20
CA THR A 101 26.19 2.91 16.38
C THR A 101 25.54 3.45 15.10
N PRO A 102 24.77 4.56 15.17
CA PRO A 102 24.25 5.23 13.97
C PRO A 102 25.33 5.56 12.94
N GLU A 103 26.51 6.00 13.37
CA GLU A 103 27.66 6.32 12.51
C GLU A 103 28.18 5.08 11.79
N GLU A 104 28.34 3.96 12.50
CA GLU A 104 28.73 2.68 11.90
C GLU A 104 27.72 2.20 10.89
N LYS A 105 26.42 2.29 11.21
CA LYS A 105 25.34 1.98 10.26
C LYS A 105 25.39 2.84 9.00
N ARG A 106 25.69 4.13 9.12
CA ARG A 106 25.88 5.00 7.95
C ARG A 106 27.05 4.57 7.08
N LYS A 107 28.18 4.17 7.68
CA LYS A 107 29.36 3.66 6.94
C LYS A 107 29.07 2.32 6.22
N LEU A 108 28.25 1.46 6.81
CA LEU A 108 27.86 0.18 6.23
C LEU A 108 26.75 0.32 5.17
N ASN A 109 26.11 1.48 5.08
CA ASN A 109 25.01 1.70 4.15
C ASN A 109 25.51 1.78 2.71
N ILE A 110 25.12 0.80 1.89
CA ILE A 110 25.42 0.73 0.46
C ILE A 110 24.35 1.40 -0.42
N PHE A 111 23.26 1.86 0.19
CA PHE A 111 22.14 2.48 -0.49
C PHE A 111 22.31 3.99 -0.62
N THR A 112 21.51 4.62 -1.48
CA THR A 112 21.55 6.05 -1.75
C THR A 112 20.45 6.79 -0.99
N PRO A 113 20.76 7.46 0.14
CA PRO A 113 19.77 8.28 0.84
C PRO A 113 19.45 9.54 0.04
N ILE A 114 18.15 9.81 -0.14
CA ILE A 114 17.66 11.03 -0.79
C ILE A 114 16.57 11.67 0.09
N ASP A 115 16.27 12.94 -0.14
CA ASP A 115 15.18 13.60 0.54
C ASP A 115 13.83 12.98 0.09
N GLY A 116 12.93 12.78 1.04
CA GLY A 116 11.57 12.33 0.78
C GLY A 116 10.64 13.50 0.50
N LEU A 117 9.37 13.21 0.18
CA LEU A 117 8.38 14.22 -0.18
C LEU A 117 8.08 15.18 0.99
N ARG A 118 8.02 14.66 2.22
CA ARG A 118 7.81 15.51 3.41
C ARG A 118 8.94 16.53 3.60
N GLN A 119 10.20 16.14 3.32
CA GLN A 119 11.33 17.07 3.39
C GLN A 119 11.31 18.09 2.25
N GLU A 120 10.79 17.71 1.08
CA GLU A 120 10.62 18.63 -0.05
C GLU A 120 9.53 19.66 0.22
N GLU A 121 8.42 19.23 0.82
CA GLU A 121 7.26 20.08 1.15
C GLU A 121 7.51 20.99 2.36
N ASN A 122 8.34 20.55 3.33
CA ASN A 122 8.63 21.31 4.54
C ASN A 122 10.14 21.38 4.79
N LYS A 123 10.72 22.55 4.60
CA LYS A 123 12.16 22.81 4.81
C LYS A 123 12.51 23.23 6.24
N GLU A 124 11.50 23.63 7.03
CA GLU A 124 11.72 24.13 8.39
C GLU A 124 11.94 22.97 9.38
N GLU A 125 11.38 21.82 9.09
CA GLU A 125 11.44 20.63 9.92
C GLU A 125 12.31 19.56 9.27
N LYS A 126 13.03 18.77 10.08
CA LYS A 126 13.87 17.68 9.57
C LYS A 126 13.07 16.38 9.52
N TYR A 127 13.17 15.68 8.39
CA TYR A 127 12.58 14.37 8.16
C TYR A 127 13.63 13.34 7.79
N PRO A 128 13.45 12.06 8.17
CA PRO A 128 14.35 11.00 7.74
C PRO A 128 14.39 10.87 6.22
N LYS A 129 15.59 10.70 5.68
CA LYS A 129 15.76 10.41 4.26
C LYS A 129 15.13 9.08 3.87
N ILE A 130 14.80 8.95 2.60
CA ILE A 130 14.34 7.71 1.98
C ILE A 130 15.44 7.08 1.14
N LEU A 131 15.28 5.83 0.71
CA LEU A 131 16.27 5.13 -0.12
C LEU A 131 15.83 5.11 -1.58
N LYS A 132 16.70 5.60 -2.46
CA LYS A 132 16.46 5.65 -3.91
C LYS A 132 16.17 4.26 -4.50
N GLU A 133 16.74 3.20 -3.94
CA GLU A 133 16.61 1.83 -4.41
C GLU A 133 15.27 1.18 -4.03
N ALA A 134 14.60 1.66 -2.99
CA ALA A 134 13.29 1.15 -2.57
C ALA A 134 12.27 1.24 -3.70
N PHE A 135 11.41 0.22 -3.86
CA PHE A 135 10.32 0.27 -4.84
C PHE A 135 9.09 1.00 -4.30
N GLN A 136 8.93 1.02 -2.97
CA GLN A 136 7.87 1.69 -2.23
C GLN A 136 8.46 2.27 -0.95
N VAL A 137 7.95 3.43 -0.53
CA VAL A 137 8.30 4.05 0.75
C VAL A 137 7.04 4.54 1.43
N PHE A 138 6.95 4.34 2.74
CA PHE A 138 6.01 5.05 3.60
C PHE A 138 6.80 6.07 4.43
N GLU A 139 6.41 7.33 4.37
CA GLU A 139 6.87 8.34 5.32
C GLU A 139 5.85 8.41 6.45
N CYS A 140 6.31 8.18 7.68
CA CYS A 140 5.44 7.95 8.82
C CYS A 140 5.76 8.85 10.01
N THR A 141 4.75 9.07 10.84
CA THR A 141 4.87 9.68 12.16
C THR A 141 4.39 8.69 13.22
N TRP A 142 5.13 8.56 14.31
CA TRP A 142 4.68 7.81 15.47
C TRP A 142 3.51 8.52 16.13
N ASP A 143 2.37 7.89 16.13
CA ASP A 143 1.17 8.38 16.77
C ASP A 143 1.05 7.77 18.16
N ASN A 144 1.70 8.41 19.12
CA ASN A 144 1.81 7.89 20.49
C ASN A 144 0.51 8.01 21.32
N LYS A 145 -0.47 8.81 20.84
CA LYS A 145 -1.74 9.05 21.52
C LYS A 145 -2.97 8.67 20.70
N LEU A 146 -2.77 8.29 19.44
CA LEU A 146 -3.85 8.05 18.47
C LEU A 146 -4.78 9.26 18.24
N ASP A 147 -4.34 10.46 18.63
CA ASP A 147 -5.14 11.70 18.49
C ASP A 147 -5.39 12.05 17.03
N ASN A 148 -4.52 11.59 16.13
CA ASN A 148 -4.62 11.81 14.69
C ASN A 148 -5.67 10.91 14.01
N ALA A 149 -6.28 9.97 14.72
CA ALA A 149 -7.44 9.19 14.27
C ALA A 149 -8.77 9.97 14.41
N GLN A 150 -8.70 11.28 14.59
CA GLN A 150 -9.88 12.15 14.68
C GLN A 150 -10.71 12.06 13.40
N ASN A 151 -12.03 12.06 13.56
CA ASN A 151 -13.02 11.89 12.48
C ASN A 151 -13.02 10.49 11.83
N ASP A 152 -12.37 9.51 12.43
CA ASP A 152 -12.54 8.11 12.07
C ASP A 152 -13.68 7.51 12.90
N GLU A 153 -14.59 6.79 12.27
CA GLU A 153 -15.73 6.16 12.95
C GLU A 153 -15.31 5.07 13.95
N PHE A 154 -14.08 4.57 13.82
CA PHE A 154 -13.50 3.57 14.71
C PHE A 154 -12.60 4.16 15.80
N LYS A 155 -12.53 5.46 15.95
CA LYS A 155 -11.66 6.13 16.93
C LYS A 155 -11.86 5.59 18.35
N GLU A 156 -13.10 5.34 18.74
CA GLU A 156 -13.45 4.87 20.09
C GLU A 156 -12.92 3.46 20.38
N GLU A 157 -12.74 2.62 19.35
CA GLU A 157 -12.17 1.28 19.48
C GLU A 157 -10.67 1.31 19.80
N TYR A 158 -10.00 2.44 19.55
CA TYR A 158 -8.56 2.63 19.76
C TYR A 158 -8.21 3.45 21.00
N ASN A 159 -9.19 3.72 21.84
CA ASN A 159 -8.94 4.19 23.20
C ASN A 159 -8.30 3.05 24.01
N GLU A 160 -8.03 3.21 25.27
CA GLU A 160 -7.46 2.16 26.11
C GLU A 160 -8.05 0.74 25.79
N PRO A 161 -7.26 -0.33 25.79
CA PRO A 161 -5.86 -0.45 26.25
C PRO A 161 -4.78 -0.23 25.17
N TYR A 162 -5.12 0.25 23.99
CA TYR A 162 -4.16 0.33 22.86
C TYR A 162 -3.01 1.30 23.10
N HIS A 163 -3.19 2.29 23.96
CA HIS A 163 -2.12 3.18 24.39
C HIS A 163 -1.00 2.42 25.10
N ASP A 164 -1.30 1.35 25.82
CA ASP A 164 -0.32 0.54 26.52
C ASP A 164 0.56 -0.29 25.56
N PHE A 165 0.13 -0.47 24.32
CA PHE A 165 0.89 -1.15 23.26
C PHE A 165 1.63 -0.21 22.35
N ASN A 166 1.79 1.06 22.71
CA ASN A 166 2.40 2.06 21.86
C ASN A 166 3.58 2.74 22.58
N GLY A 167 4.78 2.39 22.18
CA GLY A 167 6.02 2.78 22.82
C GLY A 167 6.76 1.58 23.41
N ILE A 168 7.40 1.75 24.56
CA ILE A 168 8.06 0.64 25.26
C ILE A 168 7.00 -0.19 25.97
N THR A 169 6.77 -1.39 25.49
CA THR A 169 5.68 -2.26 25.95
C THR A 169 6.15 -3.43 26.82
N SER A 170 7.46 -3.65 26.88
CA SER A 170 8.05 -4.70 27.73
C SER A 170 9.51 -4.39 28.08
N LYS A 171 10.08 -5.21 28.93
CA LYS A 171 11.51 -5.13 29.29
C LYS A 171 12.44 -5.25 28.05
N HIS A 172 11.99 -5.88 26.98
CA HIS A 172 12.82 -6.22 25.82
C HIS A 172 12.33 -5.64 24.50
N GLY A 173 11.09 -5.22 24.42
CA GLY A 173 10.43 -4.84 23.17
C GLY A 173 9.69 -3.51 23.24
N ALA A 174 9.55 -2.90 22.07
CA ALA A 174 8.75 -1.72 21.83
C ALA A 174 7.86 -1.95 20.60
N HIS A 175 6.67 -1.39 20.62
CA HIS A 175 5.73 -1.34 19.53
C HIS A 175 5.46 0.11 19.17
N PHE A 176 5.44 0.43 17.90
CA PHE A 176 5.16 1.77 17.44
C PHE A 176 4.02 1.74 16.44
N ILE A 177 2.95 2.43 16.74
CA ILE A 177 1.86 2.68 15.79
C ILE A 177 2.29 3.87 14.94
N LEU A 178 2.68 3.59 13.72
CA LEU A 178 3.23 4.55 12.76
C LEU A 178 2.14 4.97 11.80
N LYS A 179 1.59 6.15 11.98
CA LYS A 179 0.66 6.76 11.03
C LYS A 179 1.37 6.99 9.69
N VAL A 180 0.78 6.53 8.62
CA VAL A 180 1.29 6.75 7.26
C VAL A 180 0.88 8.14 6.79
N ASP A 181 1.84 9.02 6.60
CA ASP A 181 1.61 10.39 6.11
C ASP A 181 1.72 10.48 4.59
N LYS A 182 2.66 9.72 3.99
CA LYS A 182 2.86 9.65 2.53
C LYS A 182 3.16 8.22 2.10
N ILE A 183 2.66 7.87 0.91
CA ILE A 183 3.00 6.62 0.21
C ILE A 183 3.68 7.02 -1.09
N LEU A 184 4.95 6.67 -1.23
CA LEU A 184 5.75 6.92 -2.42
C LEU A 184 5.99 5.61 -3.15
N LEU A 185 5.76 5.60 -4.44
CA LEU A 185 5.98 4.44 -5.32
C LEU A 185 6.84 4.85 -6.50
N LYS A 186 7.72 3.97 -6.95
CA LYS A 186 8.34 4.18 -8.27
C LYS A 186 7.26 4.26 -9.34
N GLU A 187 7.46 5.13 -10.32
CA GLU A 187 6.47 5.48 -11.35
C GLU A 187 5.81 4.24 -11.99
N LYS A 188 6.61 3.23 -12.31
CA LYS A 188 6.09 1.97 -12.86
C LYS A 188 5.02 1.33 -11.98
N TYR A 189 5.21 1.31 -10.67
CA TYR A 189 4.29 0.67 -9.71
C TYR A 189 3.14 1.59 -9.35
N HIS A 190 3.38 2.90 -9.30
CA HIS A 190 2.32 3.90 -9.20
C HIS A 190 1.33 3.75 -10.36
N ASN A 191 1.83 3.68 -11.59
CA ASN A 191 0.99 3.48 -12.78
C ASN A 191 0.24 2.15 -12.74
N ALA A 192 0.85 1.08 -12.19
CA ALA A 192 0.16 -0.19 -12.01
C ALA A 192 -1.03 -0.09 -11.04
N ILE A 193 -0.86 0.61 -9.92
CA ILE A 193 -1.95 0.84 -8.95
C ILE A 193 -3.11 1.60 -9.59
N LEU A 194 -2.83 2.63 -10.41
CA LEU A 194 -3.87 3.44 -11.05
C LEU A 194 -4.59 2.74 -12.20
N ASN A 195 -3.86 1.94 -12.98
CA ASN A 195 -4.35 1.35 -14.22
C ASN A 195 -4.72 -0.13 -14.12
N GLY A 196 -4.44 -0.75 -12.99
CA GLY A 196 -4.67 -2.16 -12.70
C GLY A 196 -3.39 -2.94 -12.50
N VAL A 197 -3.31 -3.63 -11.37
CA VAL A 197 -2.19 -4.50 -11.01
C VAL A 197 -2.36 -5.83 -11.74
N THR A 198 -1.29 -6.29 -12.38
CA THR A 198 -1.19 -7.60 -13.03
C THR A 198 0.05 -8.33 -12.54
N ARG A 199 0.16 -9.63 -12.84
CA ARG A 199 1.38 -10.41 -12.54
C ARG A 199 2.66 -9.84 -13.18
N TYR A 200 2.55 -9.03 -14.22
CA TYR A 200 3.70 -8.50 -14.98
C TYR A 200 4.20 -7.15 -14.49
N ASN A 201 3.31 -6.37 -13.86
CA ASN A 201 3.63 -5.06 -13.29
C ASN A 201 3.63 -5.07 -11.76
N PHE A 202 3.61 -6.25 -11.14
CA PHE A 202 3.76 -6.42 -9.70
C PHE A 202 5.19 -6.01 -9.27
N PRO A 203 5.35 -5.34 -8.11
CA PRO A 203 6.67 -5.01 -7.60
C PRO A 203 7.47 -6.27 -7.21
N PRO A 204 8.80 -6.23 -7.26
CA PRO A 204 9.65 -7.35 -6.85
C PRO A 204 9.75 -7.40 -5.31
N VAL A 205 8.81 -8.09 -4.67
CA VAL A 205 8.72 -8.20 -3.21
C VAL A 205 9.41 -9.47 -2.75
N PRO A 206 10.56 -9.39 -2.05
CA PRO A 206 11.19 -10.59 -1.47
C PRO A 206 10.45 -11.05 -0.22
N ALA A 207 10.56 -12.33 0.11
CA ALA A 207 10.08 -12.90 1.35
C ALA A 207 11.26 -13.13 2.31
N ASN A 208 11.22 -12.46 3.45
CA ASN A 208 12.24 -12.50 4.49
C ASN A 208 11.84 -13.46 5.60
N PHE A 209 12.73 -14.38 5.95
CA PHE A 209 12.54 -15.33 7.05
C PHE A 209 13.46 -15.04 8.26
N GLY A 210 14.34 -14.05 8.15
CA GLY A 210 15.23 -13.61 9.22
C GLY A 210 16.36 -14.58 9.57
N PHE A 211 16.98 -14.37 10.73
CA PHE A 211 18.07 -15.18 11.28
C PHE A 211 17.51 -16.35 12.10
N ARG A 212 17.27 -17.50 11.47
CA ARG A 212 16.59 -18.65 12.13
C ARG A 212 17.51 -19.57 12.89
N ASP A 213 18.73 -19.72 12.42
CA ASP A 213 19.76 -20.51 13.08
C ASP A 213 20.78 -19.66 13.86
N SER A 214 20.49 -18.35 13.99
CA SER A 214 21.37 -17.34 14.60
C SER A 214 22.69 -17.08 13.85
N MET A 215 22.91 -17.72 12.70
CA MET A 215 24.10 -17.60 11.88
C MET A 215 23.80 -17.15 10.45
N HIS A 216 22.69 -17.60 9.89
CA HIS A 216 22.32 -17.35 8.51
C HIS A 216 21.01 -16.58 8.43
N PHE A 217 20.97 -15.62 7.52
CA PHE A 217 19.77 -14.92 7.14
C PHE A 217 19.13 -15.62 5.94
N PHE A 218 17.84 -15.94 6.08
CA PHE A 218 17.11 -16.63 5.04
C PHE A 218 16.14 -15.70 4.35
N GLU A 219 16.21 -15.68 3.02
CA GLU A 219 15.34 -14.89 2.15
C GLU A 219 15.08 -15.68 0.87
N THR A 220 13.87 -15.62 0.36
CA THR A 220 13.55 -16.15 -0.95
C THR A 220 13.34 -15.05 -1.95
N GLN A 221 13.82 -15.25 -3.16
CA GLN A 221 13.53 -14.38 -4.27
C GLN A 221 12.06 -14.49 -4.68
N PHE A 222 11.53 -13.36 -5.13
CA PHE A 222 10.18 -13.28 -5.63
C PHE A 222 10.03 -14.07 -6.92
N SER A 223 9.10 -15.01 -6.96
CA SER A 223 8.53 -15.52 -8.20
C SER A 223 7.28 -14.71 -8.55
N ARG A 224 7.01 -14.51 -9.84
CA ARG A 224 5.80 -13.80 -10.26
C ARG A 224 4.57 -14.42 -9.59
N PRO A 225 3.67 -13.61 -9.00
CA PRO A 225 2.49 -14.14 -8.35
C PRO A 225 1.60 -14.88 -9.34
N LEU A 226 1.01 -15.95 -8.88
CA LEU A 226 -0.11 -16.56 -9.60
C LEU A 226 -1.30 -15.61 -9.51
N MET A 227 -2.03 -15.48 -10.61
CA MET A 227 -3.25 -14.70 -10.66
C MET A 227 -4.43 -15.67 -10.72
N GLU A 228 -5.25 -15.64 -9.70
CA GLU A 228 -6.48 -16.44 -9.60
C GLU A 228 -7.68 -15.51 -9.81
N ASP A 229 -8.59 -15.91 -10.67
CA ASP A 229 -9.83 -15.16 -10.86
C ASP A 229 -10.74 -15.32 -9.65
N VAL A 230 -11.17 -14.21 -9.07
CA VAL A 230 -12.20 -14.24 -8.03
C VAL A 230 -13.48 -14.82 -8.61
N PRO A 231 -14.16 -15.78 -7.92
CA PRO A 231 -15.44 -16.31 -8.38
C PRO A 231 -16.39 -15.19 -8.79
N LYS A 232 -17.01 -15.33 -9.96
CA LYS A 232 -17.98 -14.36 -10.49
C LYS A 232 -19.16 -14.26 -9.52
N LYS A 233 -19.11 -13.34 -8.58
CA LYS A 233 -20.25 -12.84 -7.85
C LYS A 233 -20.86 -11.67 -8.63
N GLU A 234 -22.14 -11.43 -8.44
CA GLU A 234 -22.76 -10.18 -8.87
C GLU A 234 -21.91 -9.00 -8.35
N VAL A 235 -21.85 -7.92 -9.12
CA VAL A 235 -21.08 -6.74 -8.73
C VAL A 235 -21.72 -6.17 -7.47
N GLU A 236 -21.07 -6.35 -6.33
CA GLU A 236 -21.55 -5.81 -5.07
C GLU A 236 -21.28 -4.29 -4.99
N LEU A 237 -22.14 -3.57 -4.27
CA LEU A 237 -22.02 -2.13 -4.07
C LEU A 237 -20.64 -1.75 -3.50
N SER A 238 -20.10 -2.57 -2.60
CA SER A 238 -18.75 -2.44 -2.04
C SER A 238 -17.64 -2.39 -3.09
N SER A 239 -17.74 -3.24 -4.11
CA SER A 239 -16.77 -3.28 -5.23
C SER A 239 -16.87 -2.03 -6.10
N VAL A 240 -18.09 -1.52 -6.31
CA VAL A 240 -18.31 -0.27 -7.07
C VAL A 240 -17.79 0.92 -6.28
N ARG A 241 -18.05 0.98 -4.97
CA ARG A 241 -17.53 2.00 -4.07
C ARG A 241 -16.01 2.04 -4.11
N TYR A 242 -15.35 0.88 -3.92
CA TYR A 242 -13.91 0.79 -3.99
C TYR A 242 -13.33 1.31 -5.31
N ALA A 243 -13.98 1.03 -6.44
CA ALA A 243 -13.56 1.55 -7.74
C ALA A 243 -13.81 3.06 -7.88
N ALA A 244 -14.94 3.56 -7.36
CA ALA A 244 -15.32 4.96 -7.40
C ALA A 244 -14.40 5.84 -6.54
N ASP A 245 -14.02 5.37 -5.35
CA ASP A 245 -13.12 6.11 -4.44
C ASP A 245 -11.72 6.32 -5.02
N ARG A 246 -11.28 5.41 -5.89
CA ARG A 246 -9.92 5.38 -6.47
C ARG A 246 -9.81 6.00 -7.85
N VAL A 247 -10.91 6.30 -8.52
CA VAL A 247 -10.89 6.78 -9.91
C VAL A 247 -10.33 8.19 -10.02
N ASP A 248 -10.49 9.01 -8.97
CA ASP A 248 -9.96 10.37 -8.91
C ASP A 248 -9.79 10.84 -7.44
N ASP A 249 -8.75 11.66 -7.20
CA ASP A 249 -8.44 12.15 -5.84
C ASP A 249 -9.39 13.24 -5.38
N LYS A 250 -9.88 14.08 -6.31
CA LYS A 250 -10.66 15.29 -6.02
C LYS A 250 -12.16 15.08 -6.20
N VAL A 251 -12.56 14.24 -7.15
CA VAL A 251 -13.98 13.96 -7.44
C VAL A 251 -14.39 12.69 -6.73
N LYS A 252 -15.39 12.78 -5.88
CA LYS A 252 -15.95 11.66 -5.09
C LYS A 252 -17.40 11.41 -5.46
N PHE A 253 -17.91 10.26 -5.04
CA PHE A 253 -19.27 9.80 -5.32
C PHE A 253 -20.00 9.52 -4.00
N THR A 254 -21.30 9.82 -3.93
CA THR A 254 -22.14 9.34 -2.83
C THR A 254 -22.57 7.89 -3.10
N ASP A 255 -23.04 7.21 -2.06
CA ASP A 255 -23.52 5.83 -2.18
C ASP A 255 -24.73 5.73 -3.12
N GLU A 256 -25.62 6.72 -3.09
CA GLU A 256 -26.77 6.81 -3.98
C GLU A 256 -26.33 6.94 -5.44
N ALA A 257 -25.30 7.72 -5.71
CA ALA A 257 -24.74 7.90 -7.05
C ALA A 257 -24.15 6.60 -7.64
N ILE A 258 -23.56 5.75 -6.79
CA ILE A 258 -22.91 4.51 -7.26
C ILE A 258 -23.86 3.30 -7.30
N LYS A 259 -24.98 3.30 -6.58
CA LYS A 259 -25.97 2.19 -6.59
C LYS A 259 -26.37 1.73 -8.00
N PRO A 260 -26.69 2.62 -8.96
CA PRO A 260 -27.05 2.18 -10.32
C PRO A 260 -25.87 1.52 -11.06
N LEU A 261 -24.63 1.81 -10.68
CA LEU A 261 -23.43 1.29 -11.32
C LEU A 261 -23.18 -0.19 -11.01
N VAL A 262 -23.86 -0.77 -10.02
CA VAL A 262 -23.85 -2.21 -9.74
C VAL A 262 -24.31 -3.02 -10.97
N LYS A 263 -25.18 -2.46 -11.80
CA LYS A 263 -25.68 -3.08 -13.05
C LYS A 263 -24.67 -2.99 -14.21
N VAL A 264 -23.58 -2.25 -14.04
CA VAL A 264 -22.56 -2.08 -15.08
C VAL A 264 -21.61 -3.27 -15.05
N PRO A 265 -21.41 -4.00 -16.17
CA PRO A 265 -20.42 -5.07 -16.21
C PRO A 265 -19.04 -4.57 -15.77
N ARG A 266 -18.36 -5.37 -14.95
CA ARG A 266 -17.08 -4.99 -14.31
C ARG A 266 -16.03 -4.46 -15.30
N VAL A 267 -15.98 -5.03 -16.51
CA VAL A 267 -15.06 -4.62 -17.57
C VAL A 267 -15.28 -3.18 -18.06
N PHE A 268 -16.48 -2.63 -17.89
CA PHE A 268 -16.84 -1.27 -18.29
C PHE A 268 -16.90 -0.28 -17.13
N LEU A 269 -16.91 -0.77 -15.88
CA LEU A 269 -17.08 0.08 -14.70
C LEU A 269 -16.05 1.21 -14.63
N GLY A 270 -14.77 0.88 -14.84
CA GLY A 270 -13.70 1.89 -14.83
C GLY A 270 -13.86 2.97 -15.91
N LEU A 271 -14.32 2.57 -17.10
CA LEU A 271 -14.58 3.52 -18.20
C LEU A 271 -15.76 4.44 -17.85
N VAL A 272 -16.82 3.88 -17.26
CA VAL A 272 -17.99 4.66 -16.85
C VAL A 272 -17.63 5.66 -15.77
N LEU A 273 -16.91 5.23 -14.73
CA LEU A 273 -16.46 6.11 -13.64
C LEU A 273 -15.56 7.24 -14.15
N LYS A 274 -14.56 6.94 -14.99
CA LYS A 274 -13.70 7.96 -15.62
C LYS A 274 -14.53 8.97 -16.43
N GLY A 275 -15.56 8.52 -17.12
CA GLY A 275 -16.48 9.40 -17.84
C GLY A 275 -17.30 10.31 -16.93
N CYS A 276 -17.74 9.83 -15.77
CA CYS A 276 -18.43 10.65 -14.78
C CYS A 276 -17.48 11.70 -14.16
N VAL A 277 -16.25 11.30 -13.83
CA VAL A 277 -15.22 12.21 -13.32
C VAL A 277 -14.89 13.31 -14.32
N LYS A 278 -14.73 12.97 -15.60
CA LYS A 278 -14.47 13.94 -16.66
C LYS A 278 -15.61 14.98 -16.72
N TRP A 279 -16.85 14.52 -16.74
CA TRP A 279 -18.02 15.40 -16.73
C TRP A 279 -18.03 16.31 -15.50
N ALA A 280 -17.78 15.77 -14.30
CA ALA A 280 -17.76 16.54 -13.06
C ALA A 280 -16.69 17.65 -13.08
N LYS A 281 -15.49 17.36 -13.61
CA LYS A 281 -14.42 18.34 -13.78
C LYS A 281 -14.79 19.45 -14.74
N GLU A 282 -15.47 19.15 -15.84
CA GLU A 282 -15.97 20.12 -16.83
C GLU A 282 -17.03 21.04 -16.22
N HIS A 283 -17.73 20.58 -15.17
CA HIS A 283 -18.77 21.35 -14.46
C HIS A 283 -18.34 21.90 -13.10
N ASN A 284 -17.04 21.79 -12.74
CA ASN A 284 -16.47 22.20 -11.46
C ASN A 284 -17.15 21.53 -10.24
N ILE A 285 -17.53 20.26 -10.37
CA ILE A 285 -18.16 19.46 -9.33
C ILE A 285 -17.13 18.52 -8.71
N THR A 286 -17.06 18.51 -7.37
CA THR A 286 -16.16 17.62 -6.61
C THR A 286 -16.88 16.45 -5.96
N LEU A 287 -18.21 16.50 -5.84
CA LEU A 287 -19.03 15.42 -5.29
C LEU A 287 -20.17 15.09 -6.25
N ILE A 288 -20.15 13.89 -6.80
CA ILE A 288 -21.21 13.39 -7.67
C ILE A 288 -22.25 12.71 -6.78
N THR A 289 -23.46 13.29 -6.75
CA THR A 289 -24.63 12.76 -6.08
C THR A 289 -25.54 12.04 -7.07
N GLU A 290 -26.68 11.50 -6.58
CA GLU A 290 -27.70 10.90 -7.42
C GLU A 290 -28.18 11.88 -8.50
N LYS A 291 -28.36 13.16 -8.15
CA LYS A 291 -28.79 14.22 -9.07
C LYS A 291 -27.80 14.43 -10.22
N GLU A 292 -26.53 14.52 -9.94
CA GLU A 292 -25.49 14.64 -10.98
C GLU A 292 -25.46 13.36 -11.86
N MET A 293 -25.65 12.18 -11.28
CA MET A 293 -25.72 10.94 -12.05
C MET A 293 -26.93 10.92 -13.01
N GLU A 294 -28.07 11.44 -12.62
CA GLU A 294 -29.24 11.60 -13.50
C GLU A 294 -28.92 12.52 -14.69
N ILE A 295 -28.34 13.69 -14.42
CA ILE A 295 -27.91 14.65 -15.46
C ILE A 295 -26.93 13.98 -16.45
N ILE A 296 -25.89 13.31 -15.93
CA ILE A 296 -24.90 12.60 -16.76
C ILE A 296 -25.61 11.55 -17.66
N ASN A 297 -26.56 10.81 -17.10
CA ASN A 297 -27.28 9.79 -17.86
C ASN A 297 -28.18 10.37 -18.95
N ASP A 298 -28.84 11.50 -18.68
CA ASP A 298 -29.70 12.16 -19.65
C ASP A 298 -28.92 12.82 -20.79
N GLU A 299 -27.79 13.45 -20.48
CA GLU A 299 -26.87 13.95 -21.51
C GLU A 299 -26.33 12.85 -22.40
N ARG A 300 -25.96 11.70 -21.82
CA ARG A 300 -25.51 10.52 -22.58
C ARG A 300 -26.59 9.97 -23.50
N LYS A 301 -27.87 9.94 -23.04
CA LYS A 301 -29.00 9.55 -23.88
C LYS A 301 -29.19 10.49 -25.05
N LYS A 302 -29.17 11.81 -24.81
CA LYS A 302 -29.27 12.86 -25.84
C LYS A 302 -28.13 12.77 -26.87
N ASN A 303 -26.91 12.52 -26.42
CA ASN A 303 -25.73 12.40 -27.29
C ASN A 303 -25.72 11.07 -28.09
N LYS A 304 -26.22 9.97 -27.57
CA LYS A 304 -26.44 8.73 -28.35
C LYS A 304 -27.29 8.98 -29.58
N GLY A 305 -28.35 9.77 -29.47
CA GLY A 305 -29.19 10.15 -30.61
C GLY A 305 -28.47 10.98 -31.69
N LYS A 306 -27.42 11.73 -31.33
CA LYS A 306 -26.60 12.51 -32.28
C LYS A 306 -25.52 11.68 -32.96
N ILE A 307 -24.91 10.72 -32.27
CA ILE A 307 -23.84 9.86 -32.80
C ILE A 307 -24.41 8.91 -33.89
N PHE A 308 -25.63 8.43 -33.73
CA PHE A 308 -26.28 7.59 -34.78
C PHE A 308 -26.66 8.36 -36.04
N LYS A 309 -26.67 9.69 -36.03
CA LYS A 309 -26.91 10.51 -37.23
C LYS A 309 -25.64 10.79 -38.05
N ASN A 310 -24.45 10.53 -37.51
CA ASN A 310 -23.17 10.79 -38.19
C ASN A 310 -22.57 9.49 -38.71
N LYS A 311 -22.90 9.12 -39.97
CA LYS A 311 -22.52 7.86 -40.64
C LYS A 311 -20.98 7.59 -40.68
N ASN A 312 -20.16 8.60 -40.46
CA ASN A 312 -18.69 8.45 -40.53
C ASN A 312 -18.02 7.91 -39.25
N PHE A 313 -18.79 7.70 -38.17
CA PHE A 313 -18.26 7.20 -36.89
C PHE A 313 -18.66 5.75 -36.60
N ILE A 314 -19.47 5.13 -37.44
CA ILE A 314 -20.02 3.78 -37.22
C ILE A 314 -18.98 2.68 -37.50
N PHE A 315 -18.06 2.91 -38.39
CA PHE A 315 -17.10 1.91 -38.86
C PHE A 315 -16.15 1.35 -37.78
N PRO A 316 -15.54 2.18 -36.86
CA PRO A 316 -14.65 1.65 -35.85
C PRO A 316 -15.37 0.88 -34.72
N ILE A 317 -16.62 1.24 -34.39
CA ILE A 317 -17.37 0.62 -33.30
C ILE A 317 -17.95 -0.73 -33.71
N VAL A 318 -18.42 -0.85 -34.95
CA VAL A 318 -18.94 -2.12 -35.49
C VAL A 318 -17.79 -3.13 -35.70
N ALA A 319 -16.59 -2.66 -36.13
CA ALA A 319 -15.40 -3.50 -36.22
C ALA A 319 -14.95 -4.02 -34.86
N LEU A 320 -14.99 -3.18 -33.80
CA LEU A 320 -14.63 -3.58 -32.43
C LEU A 320 -15.65 -4.57 -31.84
N CYS A 321 -16.94 -4.35 -32.06
CA CYS A 321 -18.01 -5.29 -31.65
C CYS A 321 -17.95 -6.61 -32.43
N GLY A 322 -17.60 -6.59 -33.70
CA GLY A 322 -17.42 -7.80 -34.52
C GLY A 322 -16.23 -8.66 -34.05
N ILE A 323 -15.12 -8.05 -33.65
CA ILE A 323 -13.95 -8.75 -33.10
C ILE A 323 -14.28 -9.36 -31.72
N ILE A 324 -15.04 -8.66 -30.87
CA ILE A 324 -15.45 -9.16 -29.55
C ILE A 324 -16.42 -10.33 -29.70
N LEU A 325 -17.36 -10.26 -30.62
CA LEU A 325 -18.33 -11.34 -30.88
C LEU A 325 -17.67 -12.59 -31.49
N SER A 326 -16.69 -12.43 -32.38
CA SER A 326 -15.92 -13.55 -32.92
C SER A 326 -15.02 -14.21 -31.87
N PHE A 327 -14.47 -13.44 -30.91
CA PHE A 327 -13.70 -14.01 -29.81
C PHE A 327 -14.56 -14.76 -28.78
N ILE A 328 -15.79 -14.30 -28.55
CA ILE A 328 -16.77 -14.98 -27.69
C ILE A 328 -17.27 -16.27 -28.36
N ALA A 329 -17.56 -16.23 -29.66
CA ALA A 329 -17.95 -17.43 -30.42
C ALA A 329 -16.82 -18.47 -30.46
N TYR A 330 -15.58 -18.07 -30.67
CA TYR A 330 -14.42 -18.97 -30.66
C TYR A 330 -14.20 -19.67 -29.30
N LYS A 331 -14.54 -18.98 -28.17
CA LYS A 331 -14.46 -19.59 -26.82
C LYS A 331 -15.65 -20.49 -26.45
N LEU A 332 -16.77 -20.39 -27.15
CA LEU A 332 -17.96 -21.21 -26.92
C LEU A 332 -17.97 -22.52 -27.75
N PHE A 333 -17.11 -22.61 -28.79
CA PHE A 333 -16.99 -23.78 -29.65
C PHE A 333 -15.65 -24.53 -29.51
N LYS A 334 -14.91 -24.25 -28.43
CA LYS A 334 -13.74 -25.00 -28.00
C LYS A 334 -13.90 -25.41 -26.52
#